data_80c2890d4c95cfbdb8059ad67beb6137
#
_entry.id   80c2890d4c95cfbdb8059ad67beb6137
#
_cell.length_a   1.000
_cell.length_b   1.000
_cell.length_c   1.000
_cell.angle_alpha   90.00
_cell.angle_beta   90.00
_cell.angle_gamma   90.00
#
_symmetry.space_group_name_H-M   'P 1'
#
loop_
_entity.id
_entity.type
_entity.pdbx_description
1 polymer ?
#
loop_
_entity_poly.entity_id
_entity_poly.type
_entity_poly.pdbx_seq_one_letter_code
_entity_poly.pdbx_strand_id
1 'polypeptide(L)'
;MMDTKLTRTASTIALACALTFSGSALAATSGSHYSIGTEGVEAGSPPPPGMHYRVYNSYYDTDKLTDNDGNAVPVDFDLSVVAQAHRFVNVTDAKLLGAHVSYNIIVPLVKKDISISGAFDRSSDFEVGDIILEPLGLFWYNKQFDGILAIAAVAPTGDYSSDKPESVGLGYWSGLITAGGTYYFDEDRSWSFSALTRTLWHGHQDDTGIRPGSEFMVEGGIGKNMMFDGQWIVRPGINYAASWQISDDSKDGEGTLASERKQVYGLGAEINVMYLPWLLQADLRYLTEFDAENTSEGDSITLTITKSF
;
A
#
# COMPACT_ATOMS: atom_id res chain seq x y z
N MET A 1 42.14 28.12 -27.83
CA MET A 1 42.25 26.65 -27.91
C MET A 1 42.25 26.10 -26.46
N MET A 2 41.21 26.38 -25.70
CA MET A 2 41.12 26.06 -24.24
C MET A 2 39.66 25.93 -23.75
N ASP A 3 38.77 25.28 -24.52
CA ASP A 3 37.36 25.13 -24.11
C ASP A 3 36.75 23.74 -24.37
N THR A 4 37.55 22.77 -24.83
CA THR A 4 37.00 21.45 -25.16
C THR A 4 37.25 20.37 -24.10
N LYS A 5 37.90 20.67 -22.98
CA LYS A 5 38.16 19.70 -21.91
C LYS A 5 37.20 19.78 -20.73
N LEU A 6 36.52 20.92 -20.47
CA LEU A 6 35.57 21.05 -19.35
C LEU A 6 34.20 20.43 -19.65
N THR A 7 33.76 20.47 -20.90
CA THR A 7 32.44 19.90 -21.30
C THR A 7 32.44 18.36 -21.31
N ARG A 8 33.59 17.72 -21.50
CA ARG A 8 33.67 16.23 -21.45
C ARG A 8 33.73 15.66 -20.04
N THR A 9 34.26 16.43 -19.07
CA THR A 9 34.30 15.99 -17.66
C THR A 9 32.95 16.12 -16.97
N ALA A 10 32.14 17.11 -17.29
CA ALA A 10 30.81 17.27 -16.72
C ALA A 10 29.83 16.18 -17.23
N SER A 11 29.93 15.82 -18.52
CA SER A 11 29.11 14.73 -19.08
C SER A 11 29.49 13.34 -18.56
N THR A 12 30.77 13.12 -18.21
CA THR A 12 31.24 11.84 -17.68
C THR A 12 30.90 11.68 -16.21
N ILE A 13 30.80 12.76 -15.45
CA ILE A 13 30.39 12.73 -14.04
C ILE A 13 28.88 12.55 -13.94
N ALA A 14 28.09 13.19 -14.81
CA ALA A 14 26.64 12.98 -14.87
C ALA A 14 26.27 11.55 -15.28
N LEU A 15 27.03 10.94 -16.21
CA LEU A 15 26.83 9.56 -16.63
C LEU A 15 27.29 8.55 -15.55
N ALA A 16 28.34 8.85 -14.79
CA ALA A 16 28.81 8.01 -13.69
C ALA A 16 27.85 8.04 -12.49
N CYS A 17 27.22 9.19 -12.18
CA CYS A 17 26.17 9.25 -11.19
C CYS A 17 24.89 8.50 -11.64
N ALA A 18 24.52 8.56 -12.92
CA ALA A 18 23.38 7.80 -13.44
C ALA A 18 23.60 6.27 -13.40
N LEU A 19 24.85 5.81 -13.51
CA LEU A 19 25.18 4.37 -13.50
C LEU A 19 25.30 3.77 -12.09
N THR A 20 25.53 4.58 -11.06
CA THR A 20 25.53 4.09 -9.66
C THR A 20 24.15 4.11 -9.02
N PHE A 21 23.21 4.89 -9.55
CA PHE A 21 21.81 4.89 -9.11
C PHE A 21 20.96 3.74 -9.70
N SER A 22 21.47 3.01 -10.70
CA SER A 22 20.67 2.08 -11.49
C SER A 22 20.30 0.74 -10.82
N GLY A 23 20.74 0.50 -9.58
CA GLY A 23 20.38 -0.73 -8.86
C GLY A 23 19.49 -0.48 -7.64
N SER A 24 19.84 0.50 -6.82
CA SER A 24 19.21 0.68 -5.51
C SER A 24 18.03 1.67 -5.53
N ALA A 25 18.13 2.77 -6.29
CA ALA A 25 17.05 3.77 -6.34
C ALA A 25 15.82 3.27 -7.11
N LEU A 26 16.02 2.47 -8.17
CA LEU A 26 14.89 1.85 -8.89
C LEU A 26 14.23 0.72 -8.07
N ALA A 27 14.99 0.00 -7.24
CA ALA A 27 14.42 -0.95 -6.29
C ALA A 27 13.61 -0.25 -5.19
N ALA A 28 14.02 0.97 -4.76
CA ALA A 28 13.26 1.78 -3.82
C ALA A 28 11.93 2.27 -4.41
N THR A 29 11.86 2.52 -5.72
CA THR A 29 10.61 2.92 -6.41
C THR A 29 9.73 1.76 -6.83
N SER A 30 10.19 0.51 -6.70
CA SER A 30 9.42 -0.68 -7.12
C SER A 30 8.19 -0.97 -6.26
N GLY A 31 7.90 -0.12 -5.28
CA GLY A 31 6.68 -0.21 -4.51
C GLY A 31 6.62 -1.40 -3.55
N SER A 32 5.55 -1.48 -2.81
CA SER A 32 5.16 -2.63 -2.01
C SER A 32 3.93 -3.29 -2.66
N HIS A 33 3.71 -4.58 -2.42
CA HIS A 33 2.44 -5.25 -2.77
C HIS A 33 1.23 -4.65 -2.03
N TYR A 34 1.47 -3.84 -1.02
CA TYR A 34 0.43 -3.16 -0.26
C TYR A 34 0.83 -1.68 -0.06
N SER A 35 -0.01 -0.77 -0.52
CA SER A 35 0.19 0.67 -0.32
C SER A 35 -0.34 1.08 1.05
N ILE A 36 0.41 1.92 1.77
CA ILE A 36 -0.04 2.49 3.05
C ILE A 36 -1.27 3.39 2.84
N GLY A 37 -2.08 3.54 3.89
CA GLY A 37 -3.29 4.38 3.84
C GLY A 37 -4.44 3.78 3.03
N THR A 38 -4.35 2.50 2.63
CA THR A 38 -5.45 1.79 1.96
C THR A 38 -6.67 1.63 2.88
N GLU A 39 -6.43 1.38 4.16
CA GLU A 39 -7.46 1.38 5.20
C GLU A 39 -7.25 2.58 6.15
N GLY A 40 -8.30 3.01 6.84
CA GLY A 40 -8.24 4.20 7.71
C GLY A 40 -9.03 4.03 8.98
N VAL A 41 -10.00 4.91 9.21
CA VAL A 41 -10.89 4.81 10.39
C VAL A 41 -11.66 3.50 10.33
N GLU A 42 -11.69 2.80 11.47
CA GLU A 42 -12.24 1.45 11.57
C GLU A 42 -11.57 0.40 10.66
N ALA A 43 -10.29 0.59 10.34
CA ALA A 43 -9.49 -0.38 9.58
C ALA A 43 -9.54 -1.81 10.15
N GLY A 44 -9.67 -1.92 11.47
CA GLY A 44 -9.79 -3.20 12.18
C GLY A 44 -11.23 -3.68 12.42
N SER A 45 -12.24 -3.05 11.77
CA SER A 45 -13.65 -3.46 11.87
C SER A 45 -14.03 -4.27 10.62
N PRO A 46 -14.10 -5.61 10.72
CA PRO A 46 -14.46 -6.44 9.59
C PRO A 46 -15.95 -6.29 9.26
N PRO A 47 -16.39 -6.54 8.02
CA PRO A 47 -17.78 -6.58 7.65
C PRO A 47 -18.51 -7.77 8.32
N PRO A 48 -19.82 -7.68 8.58
CA PRO A 48 -20.59 -8.76 9.21
C PRO A 48 -20.62 -10.02 8.33
N PRO A 49 -21.09 -11.18 8.87
CA PRO A 49 -21.30 -12.36 8.04
C PRO A 49 -22.12 -12.08 6.78
N GLY A 50 -21.68 -12.60 5.64
CA GLY A 50 -22.26 -12.37 4.32
C GLY A 50 -21.22 -12.16 3.24
N MET A 51 -21.68 -11.83 2.05
CA MET A 51 -20.84 -11.49 0.91
C MET A 51 -20.69 -9.98 0.79
N HIS A 52 -19.47 -9.54 0.50
CA HIS A 52 -19.15 -8.12 0.35
C HIS A 52 -18.27 -7.93 -0.88
N TYR A 53 -18.60 -6.92 -1.65
CA TYR A 53 -17.76 -6.43 -2.71
C TYR A 53 -17.26 -5.03 -2.36
N ARG A 54 -15.95 -4.83 -2.44
CA ARG A 54 -15.30 -3.55 -2.19
C ARG A 54 -14.40 -3.20 -3.36
N VAL A 55 -14.50 -1.99 -3.84
CA VAL A 55 -13.57 -1.45 -4.85
C VAL A 55 -12.88 -0.23 -4.28
N TYR A 56 -11.55 -0.24 -4.32
CA TYR A 56 -10.70 0.88 -3.98
C TYR A 56 -10.27 1.55 -5.28
N ASN A 57 -10.50 2.85 -5.39
CA ASN A 57 -10.01 3.68 -6.49
C ASN A 57 -9.03 4.66 -5.90
N SER A 58 -7.75 4.43 -6.14
CA SER A 58 -6.65 5.21 -5.56
C SER A 58 -5.89 5.96 -6.65
N TYR A 59 -5.51 7.18 -6.34
CA TYR A 59 -4.53 7.97 -7.07
C TYR A 59 -3.42 8.36 -6.11
N TYR A 60 -2.19 8.08 -6.49
CA TYR A 60 -0.97 8.47 -5.79
C TYR A 60 -0.14 9.31 -6.72
N ASP A 61 0.48 10.37 -6.19
CA ASP A 61 1.28 11.31 -6.96
C ASP A 61 2.44 11.84 -6.12
N THR A 62 3.63 11.93 -6.74
CA THR A 62 4.83 12.45 -6.09
C THR A 62 5.88 12.90 -7.10
N ASP A 63 6.57 13.99 -6.78
CA ASP A 63 7.76 14.49 -7.45
C ASP A 63 9.03 14.35 -6.57
N LYS A 64 8.92 13.67 -5.42
CA LYS A 64 9.98 13.54 -4.43
C LYS A 64 10.41 12.09 -4.24
N LEU A 65 11.69 11.81 -4.50
CA LEU A 65 12.38 10.60 -4.12
C LEU A 65 13.39 10.93 -3.02
N THR A 66 13.47 10.11 -1.97
CA THR A 66 14.36 10.36 -0.83
C THR A 66 15.53 9.37 -0.77
N ASP A 67 16.65 9.86 -0.23
CA ASP A 67 17.82 9.05 0.11
C ASP A 67 17.74 8.43 1.51
N ASN A 68 18.81 7.78 1.96
CA ASN A 68 18.88 7.11 3.26
C ASN A 68 18.85 8.07 4.48
N ASP A 69 19.07 9.34 4.26
CA ASP A 69 19.03 10.39 5.29
C ASP A 69 17.71 11.20 5.21
N GLY A 70 16.76 10.79 4.35
CA GLY A 70 15.49 11.47 4.11
C GLY A 70 15.59 12.75 3.27
N ASN A 71 16.78 13.05 2.69
CA ASN A 71 16.92 14.20 1.82
C ASN A 71 16.36 13.88 0.43
N ALA A 72 15.81 14.90 -0.23
CA ALA A 72 15.40 14.76 -1.62
C ALA A 72 16.61 14.43 -2.51
N VAL A 73 16.51 13.36 -3.28
CA VAL A 73 17.51 13.02 -4.30
C VAL A 73 17.48 14.09 -5.38
N PRO A 74 18.64 14.67 -5.79
CA PRO A 74 18.66 15.79 -6.73
C PRO A 74 18.45 15.33 -8.18
N VAL A 75 17.31 14.72 -8.44
CA VAL A 75 16.84 14.29 -9.77
C VAL A 75 15.45 14.88 -9.99
N ASP A 76 15.12 15.16 -11.23
CA ASP A 76 13.77 15.57 -11.64
C ASP A 76 12.96 14.27 -11.82
N PHE A 77 12.28 13.87 -10.77
CA PHE A 77 11.52 12.62 -10.62
C PHE A 77 10.03 12.92 -10.62
N ASP A 78 9.26 12.12 -11.29
CA ASP A 78 7.80 12.17 -11.25
C ASP A 78 7.25 10.74 -11.26
N LEU A 79 6.29 10.46 -10.38
CA LEU A 79 5.60 9.18 -10.30
C LEU A 79 4.13 9.41 -10.01
N SER A 80 3.27 8.91 -10.89
CA SER A 80 1.85 8.80 -10.59
C SER A 80 1.35 7.37 -10.77
N VAL A 81 0.45 6.95 -9.87
CA VAL A 81 -0.15 5.62 -9.89
C VAL A 81 -1.66 5.73 -9.74
N VAL A 82 -2.38 5.19 -10.70
CA VAL A 82 -3.83 4.97 -10.62
C VAL A 82 -4.06 3.49 -10.36
N ALA A 83 -4.73 3.17 -9.27
CA ALA A 83 -5.05 1.78 -8.94
C ALA A 83 -6.54 1.60 -8.68
N GLN A 84 -7.11 0.52 -9.21
CA GLN A 84 -8.47 0.08 -8.90
C GLN A 84 -8.39 -1.36 -8.39
N ALA A 85 -8.53 -1.57 -7.06
CA ALA A 85 -8.46 -2.88 -6.46
C ALA A 85 -9.87 -3.42 -6.16
N HIS A 86 -10.22 -4.53 -6.80
CA HIS A 86 -11.50 -5.23 -6.63
C HIS A 86 -11.36 -6.31 -5.58
N ARG A 87 -12.01 -6.16 -4.43
CA ARG A 87 -11.97 -7.10 -3.32
C ARG A 87 -13.31 -7.78 -3.14
N PHE A 88 -13.34 -9.10 -3.20
CA PHE A 88 -14.48 -9.94 -2.89
C PHE A 88 -14.23 -10.64 -1.55
N VAL A 89 -15.06 -10.35 -0.56
CA VAL A 89 -14.95 -10.91 0.79
C VAL A 89 -16.17 -11.76 1.08
N ASN A 90 -15.97 -12.97 1.58
CA ASN A 90 -17.04 -13.77 2.17
C ASN A 90 -16.72 -14.05 3.64
N VAL A 91 -17.62 -13.62 4.51
CA VAL A 91 -17.56 -13.91 5.94
C VAL A 91 -18.60 -14.97 6.24
N THR A 92 -18.17 -16.13 6.69
CA THR A 92 -19.03 -17.28 6.93
C THR A 92 -19.64 -17.29 8.33
N ASP A 93 -20.68 -18.08 8.54
CA ASP A 93 -21.22 -18.36 9.88
C ASP A 93 -20.34 -19.35 10.67
N ALA A 94 -19.41 -20.05 10.00
CA ALA A 94 -18.48 -20.95 10.66
C ALA A 94 -17.57 -20.20 11.61
N LYS A 95 -17.29 -20.79 12.76
CA LYS A 95 -16.44 -20.18 13.80
C LYS A 95 -15.20 -21.02 14.08
N LEU A 96 -14.07 -20.35 14.20
CA LEU A 96 -12.81 -20.89 14.67
C LEU A 96 -12.26 -19.97 15.76
N LEU A 97 -11.91 -20.51 16.93
CA LEU A 97 -11.44 -19.75 18.09
C LEU A 97 -12.37 -18.58 18.49
N GLY A 98 -13.68 -18.76 18.31
CA GLY A 98 -14.70 -17.74 18.59
C GLY A 98 -14.86 -16.65 17.51
N ALA A 99 -13.99 -16.63 16.51
CA ALA A 99 -14.07 -15.73 15.36
C ALA A 99 -14.89 -16.35 14.22
N HIS A 100 -15.54 -15.50 13.42
CA HIS A 100 -16.07 -15.90 12.14
C HIS A 100 -14.94 -16.14 11.14
N VAL A 101 -15.03 -17.22 10.37
CA VAL A 101 -14.06 -17.54 9.31
C VAL A 101 -14.43 -16.77 8.06
N SER A 102 -13.44 -16.15 7.45
CA SER A 102 -13.58 -15.45 6.18
C SER A 102 -12.52 -15.87 5.17
N TYR A 103 -12.79 -15.58 3.90
CA TYR A 103 -11.82 -15.65 2.82
C TYR A 103 -12.08 -14.54 1.83
N ASN A 104 -11.04 -14.07 1.15
CA ASN A 104 -11.18 -13.04 0.14
C ASN A 104 -10.13 -13.15 -0.97
N ILE A 105 -10.44 -12.48 -2.07
CA ILE A 105 -9.54 -12.28 -3.20
C ILE A 105 -9.54 -10.79 -3.56
N ILE A 106 -8.36 -10.26 -3.88
CA ILE A 106 -8.19 -8.90 -4.37
C ILE A 106 -7.52 -8.96 -5.73
N VAL A 107 -8.15 -8.34 -6.73
CA VAL A 107 -7.64 -8.21 -8.09
C VAL A 107 -7.39 -6.74 -8.36
N PRO A 108 -6.14 -6.28 -8.37
CA PRO A 108 -5.81 -4.90 -8.68
C PRO A 108 -5.69 -4.70 -10.20
N LEU A 109 -6.18 -3.56 -10.66
CA LEU A 109 -5.89 -2.98 -11.97
C LEU A 109 -5.06 -1.74 -11.72
N VAL A 110 -3.90 -1.63 -12.35
CA VAL A 110 -2.93 -0.57 -12.07
C VAL A 110 -2.47 0.08 -13.36
N LYS A 111 -2.32 1.39 -13.33
CA LYS A 111 -1.59 2.18 -14.31
C LYS A 111 -0.51 2.97 -13.59
N LYS A 112 0.70 2.96 -14.12
CA LYS A 112 1.86 3.66 -13.58
C LYS A 112 2.49 4.53 -14.64
N ASP A 113 2.66 5.81 -14.33
CA ASP A 113 3.44 6.75 -15.10
C ASP A 113 4.65 7.14 -14.24
N ILE A 114 5.87 6.97 -14.77
CA ILE A 114 7.12 7.23 -14.03
C ILE A 114 8.17 7.85 -14.94
N SER A 115 8.81 8.92 -14.47
CA SER A 115 9.90 9.56 -15.19
C SER A 115 11.05 9.98 -14.30
N ILE A 116 12.25 9.95 -14.86
CA ILE A 116 13.45 10.60 -14.33
C ILE A 116 14.08 11.37 -15.48
N SER A 117 14.13 12.70 -15.37
CA SER A 117 14.62 13.60 -16.42
C SER A 117 16.05 13.22 -16.83
N GLY A 118 16.25 13.07 -18.14
CA GLY A 118 17.52 12.64 -18.72
C GLY A 118 17.81 11.14 -18.64
N ALA A 119 16.97 10.33 -18.01
CA ALA A 119 17.10 8.87 -17.92
C ALA A 119 15.97 8.15 -18.66
N PHE A 120 14.74 8.33 -18.28
CA PHE A 120 13.59 7.70 -18.91
C PHE A 120 12.29 8.47 -18.62
N ASP A 121 11.28 8.23 -19.46
CA ASP A 121 9.88 8.63 -19.31
C ASP A 121 9.05 7.44 -19.81
N ARG A 122 8.30 6.80 -18.92
CA ARG A 122 7.59 5.56 -19.14
C ARG A 122 6.19 5.59 -18.57
N SER A 123 5.26 4.93 -19.25
CA SER A 123 3.87 4.78 -18.85
C SER A 123 3.39 3.37 -19.15
N SER A 124 2.72 2.72 -18.20
CA SER A 124 1.99 1.48 -18.48
C SER A 124 0.59 1.77 -19.02
N ASP A 125 -0.02 0.77 -19.66
CA ASP A 125 -1.47 0.73 -19.80
C ASP A 125 -2.13 0.38 -18.44
N PHE A 126 -3.47 0.34 -18.41
CA PHE A 126 -4.23 -0.12 -17.24
C PHE A 126 -4.27 -1.65 -17.26
N GLU A 127 -3.44 -2.28 -16.44
CA GLU A 127 -3.18 -3.72 -16.48
C GLU A 127 -3.51 -4.39 -15.13
N VAL A 128 -3.69 -5.72 -15.16
CA VAL A 128 -3.86 -6.51 -13.94
C VAL A 128 -2.51 -6.57 -13.21
N GLY A 129 -2.50 -6.17 -11.94
CA GLY A 129 -1.35 -6.30 -11.06
C GLY A 129 -1.29 -7.66 -10.35
N ASP A 130 -0.58 -7.70 -9.24
CA ASP A 130 -0.37 -8.93 -8.46
C ASP A 130 -1.60 -9.25 -7.61
N ILE A 131 -2.18 -10.44 -7.82
CA ILE A 131 -3.42 -10.87 -7.17
C ILE A 131 -3.13 -11.31 -5.74
N ILE A 132 -3.96 -10.83 -4.79
CA ILE A 132 -3.90 -11.22 -3.38
C ILE A 132 -4.99 -12.25 -3.08
N LEU A 133 -4.57 -13.40 -2.54
CA LEU A 133 -5.46 -14.46 -2.08
C LEU A 133 -5.36 -14.56 -0.57
N GLU A 134 -6.46 -14.34 0.14
CA GLU A 134 -6.58 -14.50 1.60
C GLU A 134 -7.50 -15.70 1.88
N PRO A 135 -6.93 -16.90 2.03
CA PRO A 135 -7.72 -18.11 2.22
C PRO A 135 -8.30 -18.24 3.62
N LEU A 136 -7.78 -17.50 4.59
CA LEU A 136 -8.23 -17.55 5.96
C LEU A 136 -8.12 -16.17 6.63
N GLY A 137 -9.28 -15.65 7.02
CA GLY A 137 -9.42 -14.55 7.96
C GLY A 137 -10.24 -15.00 9.17
N LEU A 138 -9.93 -14.48 10.33
CA LEU A 138 -10.62 -14.67 11.59
C LEU A 138 -11.10 -13.31 12.08
N PHE A 139 -12.41 -13.14 12.22
CA PHE A 139 -13.06 -11.88 12.54
C PHE A 139 -13.85 -11.99 13.85
N TRP A 140 -13.45 -11.21 14.84
CA TRP A 140 -14.10 -11.15 16.14
C TRP A 140 -14.94 -9.88 16.23
N TYR A 141 -16.17 -10.02 16.73
CA TYR A 141 -17.09 -8.93 17.00
C TYR A 141 -17.47 -8.94 18.47
N ASN A 142 -17.05 -7.93 19.20
CA ASN A 142 -17.40 -7.76 20.61
C ASN A 142 -18.08 -6.40 20.81
N LYS A 143 -18.60 -6.15 22.01
CA LYS A 143 -19.38 -4.94 22.29
C LYS A 143 -18.59 -3.65 22.03
N GLN A 144 -17.31 -3.61 22.45
CA GLN A 144 -16.44 -2.44 22.34
C GLN A 144 -15.14 -2.72 21.57
N PHE A 145 -15.03 -3.87 20.94
CA PHE A 145 -13.82 -4.24 20.20
C PHE A 145 -14.15 -5.18 19.07
N ASP A 146 -13.70 -4.85 17.89
CA ASP A 146 -13.63 -5.75 16.74
C ASP A 146 -12.19 -6.11 16.47
N GLY A 147 -11.93 -7.34 16.02
CA GLY A 147 -10.58 -7.84 15.76
C GLY A 147 -10.47 -8.60 14.45
N ILE A 148 -9.29 -8.52 13.85
CA ILE A 148 -8.93 -9.20 12.61
C ILE A 148 -7.60 -9.93 12.80
N LEU A 149 -7.56 -11.17 12.33
CA LEU A 149 -6.32 -11.89 12.04
C LEU A 149 -6.51 -12.60 10.70
N ALA A 150 -5.61 -12.38 9.75
CA ALA A 150 -5.70 -13.02 8.45
C ALA A 150 -4.33 -13.38 7.89
N ILE A 151 -4.30 -14.39 7.02
CA ILE A 151 -3.13 -14.80 6.25
C ILE A 151 -3.46 -14.74 4.77
N ALA A 152 -2.52 -14.21 3.99
CA ALA A 152 -2.68 -14.10 2.55
C ALA A 152 -1.38 -14.44 1.81
N ALA A 153 -1.52 -14.71 0.53
CA ALA A 153 -0.44 -14.80 -0.42
C ALA A 153 -0.69 -13.83 -1.56
N VAL A 154 0.36 -13.19 -2.04
CA VAL A 154 0.35 -12.36 -3.24
C VAL A 154 1.04 -13.12 -4.35
N ALA A 155 0.33 -13.35 -5.43
CA ALA A 155 0.84 -14.06 -6.60
C ALA A 155 1.36 -13.05 -7.64
N PRO A 156 2.56 -13.24 -8.21
CA PRO A 156 3.13 -12.37 -9.22
C PRO A 156 2.43 -12.58 -10.58
N THR A 157 1.24 -12.02 -10.70
CA THR A 157 0.38 -12.14 -11.89
C THR A 157 0.43 -10.92 -12.79
N GLY A 158 0.93 -9.79 -12.28
CA GLY A 158 1.15 -8.56 -13.03
C GLY A 158 2.35 -8.68 -13.97
N ASP A 159 2.32 -7.92 -15.07
CA ASP A 159 3.48 -7.84 -15.97
C ASP A 159 4.66 -7.21 -15.23
N TYR A 160 5.80 -7.92 -15.26
CA TYR A 160 7.04 -7.50 -14.64
C TYR A 160 8.23 -7.76 -15.55
N SER A 161 9.12 -6.79 -15.61
CA SER A 161 10.47 -6.92 -16.16
C SER A 161 11.40 -5.94 -15.45
N SER A 162 12.61 -6.38 -15.13
CA SER A 162 13.64 -5.52 -14.51
C SER A 162 14.04 -4.31 -15.37
N ASP A 163 13.79 -4.36 -16.68
CA ASP A 163 14.09 -3.30 -17.65
C ASP A 163 12.91 -2.30 -17.81
N LYS A 164 11.77 -2.56 -17.16
CA LYS A 164 10.55 -1.74 -17.26
C LYS A 164 10.21 -1.10 -15.90
N PRO A 165 10.63 0.14 -15.62
CA PRO A 165 10.27 0.83 -14.39
C PRO A 165 8.75 1.04 -14.23
N GLU A 166 8.01 1.06 -15.34
CA GLU A 166 6.55 1.15 -15.39
C GLU A 166 5.83 -0.17 -15.08
N SER A 167 6.52 -1.28 -14.85
CA SER A 167 5.90 -2.58 -14.52
C SER A 167 4.86 -2.46 -13.42
N VAL A 168 3.70 -3.08 -13.60
CA VAL A 168 2.59 -3.07 -12.63
C VAL A 168 2.64 -4.24 -11.66
N GLY A 169 3.30 -5.33 -12.02
CA GLY A 169 3.68 -6.43 -11.14
C GLY A 169 5.06 -6.19 -10.52
N LEU A 170 5.38 -6.95 -9.46
CA LEU A 170 6.67 -6.88 -8.76
C LEU A 170 7.58 -8.09 -9.04
N GLY A 171 7.07 -9.12 -9.73
CA GLY A 171 7.84 -10.28 -10.18
C GLY A 171 8.27 -11.23 -9.05
N TYR A 172 7.60 -11.22 -7.89
CA TYR A 172 7.87 -12.14 -6.78
C TYR A 172 6.62 -12.47 -5.97
N TRP A 173 6.59 -13.65 -5.38
CA TRP A 173 5.58 -14.04 -4.41
C TRP A 173 5.76 -13.33 -3.09
N SER A 174 4.66 -13.01 -2.39
CA SER A 174 4.72 -12.56 -1.02
C SER A 174 3.74 -13.32 -0.13
N GLY A 175 4.17 -13.57 1.10
CA GLY A 175 3.29 -13.95 2.21
C GLY A 175 2.90 -12.71 3.00
N LEU A 176 1.66 -12.66 3.49
CA LEU A 176 1.11 -11.53 4.23
C LEU A 176 0.36 -12.04 5.46
N ILE A 177 0.66 -11.46 6.63
CA ILE A 177 -0.17 -11.59 7.84
C ILE A 177 -0.74 -10.22 8.15
N THR A 178 -2.05 -10.17 8.36
CA THR A 178 -2.79 -9.00 8.83
C THR A 178 -3.29 -9.27 10.24
N ALA A 179 -3.05 -8.34 11.17
CA ALA A 179 -3.55 -8.40 12.53
C ALA A 179 -3.91 -7.01 13.05
N GLY A 180 -5.03 -6.89 13.75
CA GLY A 180 -5.42 -5.62 14.33
C GLY A 180 -6.84 -5.60 14.86
N GLY A 181 -7.33 -4.40 15.12
CA GLY A 181 -8.69 -4.22 15.62
C GLY A 181 -9.11 -2.77 15.71
N THR A 182 -10.36 -2.61 16.05
CA THR A 182 -10.99 -1.32 16.35
C THR A 182 -11.54 -1.35 17.75
N TYR A 183 -11.17 -0.36 18.56
CA TYR A 183 -11.71 -0.14 19.89
C TYR A 183 -12.73 1.00 19.83
N TYR A 184 -13.91 0.77 20.46
CA TYR A 184 -14.97 1.73 20.57
C TYR A 184 -15.00 2.26 22.00
N PHE A 185 -14.91 3.59 22.17
CA PHE A 185 -14.78 4.23 23.48
C PHE A 185 -16.08 4.19 24.30
N ASP A 186 -17.20 4.01 23.62
CA ASP A 186 -18.53 4.01 24.22
C ASP A 186 -19.39 2.83 23.72
N GLU A 187 -20.47 2.53 24.45
CA GLU A 187 -21.37 1.42 24.14
C GLU A 187 -22.17 1.61 22.85
N ASP A 188 -22.36 2.86 22.43
CA ASP A 188 -23.06 3.22 21.19
C ASP A 188 -22.13 3.18 19.98
N ARG A 189 -20.84 2.86 20.19
CA ARG A 189 -19.80 2.83 19.16
C ARG A 189 -19.69 4.15 18.40
N SER A 190 -19.91 5.28 19.12
CA SER A 190 -19.90 6.59 18.50
C SER A 190 -18.49 7.09 18.19
N TRP A 191 -17.50 6.74 19.01
CA TRP A 191 -16.10 7.03 18.76
C TRP A 191 -15.30 5.76 18.65
N SER A 192 -14.42 5.72 17.66
CA SER A 192 -13.55 4.57 17.41
C SER A 192 -12.09 4.98 17.25
N PHE A 193 -11.20 4.08 17.67
CA PHE A 193 -9.78 4.09 17.33
C PHE A 193 -9.42 2.74 16.74
N SER A 194 -8.75 2.72 15.60
CA SER A 194 -8.33 1.50 14.94
C SER A 194 -6.83 1.46 14.69
N ALA A 195 -6.27 0.27 14.78
CA ALA A 195 -4.92 -0.05 14.34
C ALA A 195 -4.95 -1.41 13.64
N LEU A 196 -4.45 -1.46 12.42
CA LEU A 196 -4.32 -2.65 11.60
C LEU A 196 -2.87 -2.77 11.15
N THR A 197 -2.23 -3.88 11.46
CA THR A 197 -0.85 -4.14 11.07
C THR A 197 -0.78 -5.18 9.97
N ARG A 198 0.23 -5.05 9.11
CA ARG A 198 0.58 -6.03 8.09
C ARG A 198 2.07 -6.31 8.13
N THR A 199 2.40 -7.59 8.03
CA THR A 199 3.79 -8.01 7.84
C THR A 199 3.86 -8.79 6.55
N LEU A 200 4.80 -8.40 5.69
CA LEU A 200 5.03 -9.03 4.39
C LEU A 200 6.41 -9.68 4.36
N TRP A 201 6.46 -10.88 3.79
CA TRP A 201 7.70 -11.60 3.47
C TRP A 201 7.71 -11.89 1.98
N HIS A 202 8.85 -11.68 1.33
CA HIS A 202 8.99 -11.73 -0.12
C HIS A 202 9.80 -12.93 -0.57
N GLY A 203 9.47 -13.45 -1.74
CA GLY A 203 10.29 -14.38 -2.50
C GLY A 203 11.38 -13.66 -3.29
N HIS A 204 12.14 -14.42 -4.06
CA HIS A 204 13.09 -13.84 -5.00
C HIS A 204 12.34 -13.31 -6.23
N GLN A 205 12.77 -12.15 -6.66
CA GLN A 205 12.26 -11.49 -7.84
C GLN A 205 12.79 -12.18 -9.09
N ASP A 206 11.90 -12.44 -10.03
CA ASP A 206 12.27 -12.93 -11.34
C ASP A 206 13.26 -11.93 -12.02
N ASP A 207 14.05 -12.36 -12.95
CA ASP A 207 15.10 -11.60 -13.65
C ASP A 207 16.30 -11.18 -12.80
N THR A 208 16.12 -10.69 -11.57
CA THR A 208 17.22 -10.13 -10.76
C THR A 208 17.77 -11.10 -9.72
N GLY A 209 16.96 -12.05 -9.26
CA GLY A 209 17.28 -12.92 -8.13
C GLY A 209 17.35 -12.17 -6.79
N ILE A 210 16.96 -10.91 -6.73
CA ILE A 210 16.89 -10.12 -5.51
C ILE A 210 15.62 -10.51 -4.74
N ARG A 211 15.77 -10.75 -3.45
CA ARG A 211 14.66 -10.89 -2.53
C ARG A 211 14.57 -9.62 -1.68
N PRO A 212 13.54 -8.79 -1.87
CA PRO A 212 13.32 -7.61 -1.05
C PRO A 212 13.20 -7.94 0.43
N GLY A 213 13.64 -7.05 1.29
CA GLY A 213 13.50 -7.20 2.73
C GLY A 213 12.04 -7.21 3.16
N SER A 214 11.78 -7.91 4.25
CA SER A 214 10.43 -7.98 4.85
C SER A 214 9.94 -6.60 5.27
N GLU A 215 8.64 -6.36 5.15
CA GLU A 215 8.00 -5.09 5.46
C GLU A 215 7.03 -5.25 6.64
N PHE A 216 6.96 -4.22 7.47
CA PHE A 216 5.95 -4.08 8.51
C PHE A 216 5.23 -2.75 8.32
N MET A 217 3.90 -2.81 8.35
CA MET A 217 3.04 -1.65 8.17
C MET A 217 2.04 -1.55 9.30
N VAL A 218 1.68 -0.32 9.64
CA VAL A 218 0.53 -0.02 10.50
C VAL A 218 -0.30 1.07 9.87
N GLU A 219 -1.61 0.91 9.88
CA GLU A 219 -2.56 1.91 9.44
C GLU A 219 -3.80 1.88 10.31
N GLY A 220 -4.53 2.99 10.34
CA GLY A 220 -5.71 3.11 11.16
C GLY A 220 -6.23 4.54 11.23
N GLY A 221 -7.03 4.81 12.24
CA GLY A 221 -7.57 6.14 12.43
C GLY A 221 -8.42 6.28 13.67
N ILE A 222 -8.83 7.52 13.89
CA ILE A 222 -9.81 7.89 14.90
C ILE A 222 -10.99 8.56 14.19
N GLY A 223 -12.21 8.14 14.49
CA GLY A 223 -13.40 8.67 13.84
C GLY A 223 -14.62 8.70 14.74
N LYS A 224 -15.63 9.41 14.27
CA LYS A 224 -16.90 9.54 14.97
C LYS A 224 -18.07 9.11 14.10
N ASN A 225 -18.81 8.11 14.55
CA ASN A 225 -20.06 7.68 13.95
C ASN A 225 -21.19 8.66 14.29
N MET A 226 -21.87 9.15 13.28
CA MET A 226 -23.04 10.00 13.42
C MET A 226 -24.18 9.41 12.60
N MET A 227 -25.31 9.15 13.26
CA MET A 227 -26.51 8.64 12.63
C MET A 227 -27.44 9.78 12.23
N PHE A 228 -27.93 9.77 10.98
CA PHE A 228 -28.89 10.74 10.46
C PHE A 228 -30.13 9.99 9.93
N ASP A 229 -31.30 10.45 10.33
CA ASP A 229 -32.62 9.93 9.90
C ASP A 229 -32.78 8.41 10.04
N GLY A 230 -31.98 7.76 10.90
CA GLY A 230 -31.97 6.32 11.08
C GLY A 230 -31.54 5.49 9.85
N GLN A 231 -31.07 6.15 8.81
CA GLN A 231 -30.69 5.50 7.52
C GLN A 231 -29.26 5.77 7.09
N TRP A 232 -28.67 6.89 7.51
CA TRP A 232 -27.33 7.29 7.12
C TRP A 232 -26.39 7.24 8.31
N ILE A 233 -25.25 6.63 8.12
CA ILE A 233 -24.11 6.76 9.05
C ILE A 233 -23.06 7.58 8.33
N VAL A 234 -22.64 8.69 8.93
CA VAL A 234 -21.55 9.53 8.46
C VAL A 234 -20.42 9.45 9.48
N ARG A 235 -19.22 9.15 9.01
CA ARG A 235 -18.04 8.97 9.86
C ARG A 235 -16.88 9.82 9.34
N PRO A 236 -16.75 11.07 9.77
CA PRO A 236 -15.52 11.82 9.61
C PRO A 236 -14.44 11.30 10.53
N GLY A 237 -13.19 11.39 10.10
CA GLY A 237 -12.06 11.00 10.93
C GLY A 237 -10.72 11.46 10.41
N ILE A 238 -9.69 11.15 11.21
CA ILE A 238 -8.29 11.32 10.87
C ILE A 238 -7.71 9.93 10.70
N ASN A 239 -6.99 9.69 9.61
CA ASN A 239 -6.29 8.45 9.35
C ASN A 239 -4.77 8.64 9.48
N TYR A 240 -4.07 7.55 9.75
CA TYR A 240 -2.62 7.49 9.81
C TYR A 240 -2.12 6.18 9.22
N ALA A 241 -0.89 6.21 8.72
CA ALA A 241 -0.21 5.02 8.25
C ALA A 241 1.31 5.15 8.44
N ALA A 242 2.00 4.03 8.52
CA ALA A 242 3.44 3.98 8.48
C ALA A 242 3.90 2.64 7.91
N SER A 243 5.03 2.64 7.23
CA SER A 243 5.67 1.44 6.70
C SER A 243 7.16 1.46 6.97
N TRP A 244 7.71 0.29 7.29
CA TRP A 244 9.13 0.07 7.50
C TRP A 244 9.56 -1.22 6.84
N GLN A 245 10.66 -1.18 6.13
CA GLN A 245 11.40 -2.38 5.79
C GLN A 245 12.17 -2.85 7.02
N ILE A 246 11.88 -4.05 7.51
CA ILE A 246 12.38 -4.58 8.79
C ILE A 246 13.53 -5.59 8.66
N SER A 247 13.89 -5.96 7.43
CA SER A 247 15.08 -6.76 7.13
C SER A 247 15.76 -6.26 5.87
N ASP A 248 17.03 -6.62 5.70
CA ASP A 248 17.80 -6.24 4.53
C ASP A 248 17.38 -7.08 3.31
N ASP A 249 17.62 -6.53 2.11
CA ASP A 249 17.50 -7.26 0.87
C ASP A 249 18.56 -8.37 0.79
N SER A 250 18.30 -9.39 0.02
CA SER A 250 19.26 -10.46 -0.22
C SER A 250 19.24 -10.87 -1.69
N LYS A 251 20.32 -11.49 -2.17
CA LYS A 251 20.41 -11.97 -3.54
C LYS A 251 20.95 -13.40 -3.57
N ASP A 252 20.40 -14.20 -4.45
CA ASP A 252 20.82 -15.58 -4.62
C ASP A 252 22.31 -15.67 -4.96
N GLY A 253 23.04 -16.48 -4.18
CA GLY A 253 24.48 -16.69 -4.33
C GLY A 253 25.37 -15.58 -3.76
N GLU A 254 24.84 -14.41 -3.42
CA GLU A 254 25.60 -13.28 -2.89
C GLU A 254 25.30 -13.01 -1.39
N GLY A 255 24.17 -13.54 -0.86
CA GLY A 255 23.75 -13.34 0.53
C GLY A 255 23.04 -12.02 0.77
N THR A 256 23.22 -11.42 1.95
CA THR A 256 22.61 -10.14 2.31
C THR A 256 23.30 -9.01 1.56
N LEU A 257 22.48 -8.18 0.90
CA LEU A 257 22.94 -6.95 0.28
C LEU A 257 23.05 -5.84 1.34
N ALA A 258 24.01 -4.90 1.15
CA ALA A 258 23.99 -3.67 1.91
C ALA A 258 22.76 -2.88 1.45
N SER A 259 21.67 -2.99 2.17
CA SER A 259 20.41 -2.35 1.82
C SER A 259 20.15 -1.18 2.74
N GLU A 260 19.74 -0.13 2.11
CA GLU A 260 19.18 1.04 2.72
C GLU A 260 17.69 0.76 2.90
N ARG A 261 17.25 0.60 4.15
CA ARG A 261 15.87 0.20 4.47
C ARG A 261 14.92 1.35 4.22
N LYS A 262 13.78 1.02 3.65
CA LYS A 262 12.71 1.99 3.39
C LYS A 262 11.92 2.27 4.66
N GLN A 263 11.52 3.53 4.83
CA GLN A 263 10.45 3.92 5.75
C GLN A 263 9.64 5.06 5.19
N VAL A 264 8.39 5.18 5.62
CA VAL A 264 7.52 6.31 5.30
C VAL A 264 6.38 6.36 6.30
N TYR A 265 5.97 7.58 6.65
CA TYR A 265 4.82 7.86 7.50
C TYR A 265 3.76 8.62 6.73
N GLY A 266 2.51 8.49 7.12
CA GLY A 266 1.41 9.20 6.51
C GLY A 266 0.37 9.64 7.53
N LEU A 267 -0.22 10.80 7.27
CA LEU A 267 -1.33 11.36 8.04
C LEU A 267 -2.35 11.97 7.09
N GLY A 268 -3.63 11.83 7.42
CA GLY A 268 -4.66 12.33 6.55
C GLY A 268 -6.03 12.45 7.19
N ALA A 269 -7.01 12.68 6.35
CA ALA A 269 -8.40 12.79 6.76
C ALA A 269 -9.28 11.91 5.88
N GLU A 270 -10.39 11.46 6.45
CA GLU A 270 -11.38 10.69 5.72
C GLU A 270 -12.81 11.03 6.13
N ILE A 271 -13.71 10.76 5.21
CA ILE A 271 -15.13 10.76 5.46
C ILE A 271 -15.75 9.50 4.87
N ASN A 272 -16.41 8.75 5.71
CA ASN A 272 -17.15 7.56 5.32
C ASN A 272 -18.65 7.84 5.43
N VAL A 273 -19.42 7.40 4.44
CA VAL A 273 -20.88 7.53 4.39
C VAL A 273 -21.47 6.16 4.06
N MET A 274 -22.35 5.66 4.93
CA MET A 274 -23.07 4.41 4.71
C MET A 274 -24.57 4.67 4.64
N TYR A 275 -25.21 4.17 3.58
CA TYR A 275 -26.67 4.14 3.43
C TYR A 275 -27.18 2.75 3.78
N LEU A 276 -27.79 2.64 4.96
CA LEU A 276 -28.22 1.38 5.56
C LEU A 276 -29.25 0.60 4.71
N PRO A 277 -30.29 1.24 4.10
CA PRO A 277 -31.26 0.48 3.32
C PRO A 277 -30.67 -0.27 2.12
N TRP A 278 -29.55 0.20 1.60
CA TRP A 278 -28.86 -0.44 0.49
C TRP A 278 -27.60 -1.21 0.91
N LEU A 279 -27.23 -1.14 2.19
CA LEU A 279 -25.95 -1.67 2.67
C LEU A 279 -24.78 -1.22 1.76
N LEU A 280 -24.83 0.05 1.36
CA LEU A 280 -23.88 0.68 0.47
C LEU A 280 -23.07 1.73 1.25
N GLN A 281 -21.76 1.65 1.13
CA GLN A 281 -20.83 2.53 1.80
C GLN A 281 -19.89 3.17 0.78
N ALA A 282 -19.61 4.45 0.94
CA ALA A 282 -18.57 5.17 0.23
C ALA A 282 -17.63 5.81 1.25
N ASP A 283 -16.35 5.72 1.01
CA ASP A 283 -15.29 6.27 1.84
C ASP A 283 -14.34 7.07 0.98
N LEU A 284 -14.15 8.33 1.31
CA LEU A 284 -13.16 9.20 0.66
C LEU A 284 -12.06 9.52 1.65
N ARG A 285 -10.84 9.15 1.29
CA ARG A 285 -9.63 9.29 2.12
C ARG A 285 -8.57 10.07 1.39
N TYR A 286 -7.91 10.97 2.08
CA TYR A 286 -6.67 11.62 1.69
C TYR A 286 -5.58 11.25 2.69
N LEU A 287 -4.38 11.01 2.20
CA LEU A 287 -3.18 10.79 3.01
C LEU A 287 -2.02 11.55 2.38
N THR A 288 -1.27 12.31 3.18
CA THR A 288 0.00 12.90 2.83
C THR A 288 1.13 12.15 3.52
N GLU A 289 2.16 11.84 2.78
CA GLU A 289 3.35 11.16 3.29
C GLU A 289 4.39 12.15 3.79
N PHE A 290 5.22 11.73 4.73
CA PHE A 290 6.30 12.53 5.29
C PHE A 290 7.37 11.64 5.91
N ASP A 291 8.56 12.21 6.12
CA ASP A 291 9.71 11.55 6.76
C ASP A 291 10.07 10.21 6.09
N ALA A 292 10.02 10.23 4.76
CA ALA A 292 10.37 9.09 3.94
C ALA A 292 11.89 8.93 3.83
N GLU A 293 12.38 7.69 3.90
CA GLU A 293 13.77 7.32 3.64
C GLU A 293 13.79 6.20 2.59
N ASN A 294 14.67 6.32 1.61
CA ASN A 294 14.88 5.34 0.52
C ASN A 294 13.61 4.97 -0.24
N THR A 295 12.66 5.88 -0.34
CA THR A 295 11.39 5.68 -1.06
C THR A 295 10.87 7.01 -1.59
N SER A 296 9.77 6.97 -2.32
CA SER A 296 9.03 8.16 -2.68
C SER A 296 8.27 8.72 -1.48
N GLU A 297 7.98 10.04 -1.51
CA GLU A 297 7.16 10.74 -0.54
C GLU A 297 6.13 11.58 -1.27
N GLY A 298 4.87 11.23 -1.17
CA GLY A 298 3.81 11.82 -1.97
C GLY A 298 2.47 11.93 -1.27
N ASP A 299 1.45 12.13 -2.08
CA ASP A 299 0.07 12.27 -1.64
C ASP A 299 -0.81 11.19 -2.27
N SER A 300 -1.79 10.71 -1.53
CA SER A 300 -2.78 9.80 -2.07
C SER A 300 -4.21 10.22 -1.77
N ILE A 301 -5.09 9.96 -2.72
CA ILE A 301 -6.54 10.07 -2.55
C ILE A 301 -7.19 8.75 -2.93
N THR A 302 -8.02 8.21 -2.05
CA THR A 302 -8.68 6.92 -2.26
C THR A 302 -10.18 7.05 -2.06
N LEU A 303 -10.95 6.67 -3.08
CA LEU A 303 -12.39 6.47 -3.00
C LEU A 303 -12.68 4.97 -2.92
N THR A 304 -13.19 4.51 -1.78
CA THR A 304 -13.61 3.12 -1.58
C THR A 304 -15.12 3.02 -1.62
N ILE A 305 -15.66 2.10 -2.41
CA ILE A 305 -17.09 1.79 -2.44
C ILE A 305 -17.27 0.34 -1.98
N THR A 306 -18.14 0.11 -1.02
CA THR A 306 -18.45 -1.21 -0.48
C THR A 306 -19.93 -1.50 -0.59
N LYS A 307 -20.29 -2.65 -1.15
CA LYS A 307 -21.64 -3.20 -1.21
C LYS A 307 -21.69 -4.52 -0.45
N SER A 308 -22.60 -4.62 0.51
CA SER A 308 -22.89 -5.88 1.21
C SER A 308 -24.18 -6.50 0.65
N PHE A 309 -24.26 -7.86 0.65
CA PHE A 309 -25.34 -8.63 0.10
C PHE A 309 -25.96 -9.56 1.17
#